data_3a4b968b48cf6f006045b6ffae43723a
#
_entry.id   3a4b968b48cf6f006045b6ffae43723a
#
_cell.length_a   1.000
_cell.length_b   1.000
_cell.length_c   1.000
_cell.angle_alpha   90.00
_cell.angle_beta   90.00
_cell.angle_gamma   90.00
#
_symmetry.space_group_name_H-M   'P 1'
#
loop_
_entity.id
_entity.type
_entity.pdbx_description
1 polymer ?
#
loop_
_entity_poly.entity_id
_entity_poly.type
_entity_poly.pdbx_seq_one_letter_code
_entity_poly.pdbx_strand_id
1 'polypeptide(L)'
;MRTRRTTLAIAIAVTVGSGLLAARLLETRGAAAEDKTGKTIEVTLCDNQTKTTVPATAGKTREEGQQIADALMSQWQQSNPDRDWIAEEREKHELKDPADNSKMIGRGQGQTYGQISQRDVEKWSRESIAMATRGSQVFHSGDELGSTIAVSCDMCHPHAANTHPETYPKFQPQLGRVALLRDMINWCIEHPVRGPQLAADDPKMRALEAYIYAQRKGTPLDYGRR
;
A
#
# COMPACT_ATOMS: atom_id res chain seq x y z
N MET A 1 66.68 48.24 -11.74
CA MET A 1 65.46 48.76 -11.06
C MET A 1 64.69 47.57 -10.48
N ARG A 2 64.75 47.36 -9.15
CA ARG A 2 64.07 46.28 -8.41
C ARG A 2 62.96 46.92 -7.63
N THR A 3 61.69 46.64 -8.02
CA THR A 3 60.52 47.04 -7.28
C THR A 3 60.20 46.00 -6.25
N ARG A 4 60.29 46.37 -4.97
CA ARG A 4 59.83 45.56 -3.81
C ARG A 4 58.35 45.60 -3.74
N ARG A 5 57.64 44.44 -3.77
CA ARG A 5 56.26 44.28 -3.41
C ARG A 5 56.16 43.96 -1.94
N THR A 6 55.54 44.85 -1.20
CA THR A 6 55.26 44.70 0.21
C THR A 6 53.97 43.88 0.32
N THR A 7 54.05 42.72 0.94
CA THR A 7 52.87 41.84 1.23
C THR A 7 52.31 42.27 2.58
N LEU A 8 51.08 42.75 2.58
CA LEU A 8 50.34 43.12 3.78
C LEU A 8 49.61 41.81 4.28
N ALA A 9 50.03 41.31 5.43
CA ALA A 9 49.36 40.19 6.10
C ALA A 9 48.22 40.75 6.95
N ILE A 10 47.01 40.42 6.57
CA ILE A 10 45.80 40.67 7.39
C ILE A 10 45.58 39.44 8.27
N ALA A 11 45.78 39.60 9.55
CA ALA A 11 45.44 38.61 10.57
C ALA A 11 43.92 38.70 10.84
N ILE A 12 43.16 37.68 10.43
CA ILE A 12 41.78 37.53 10.80
C ILE A 12 41.72 36.73 12.10
N ALA A 13 41.35 37.40 13.19
CA ALA A 13 41.07 36.75 14.45
C ALA A 13 39.72 36.04 14.36
N VAL A 14 39.73 34.70 14.34
CA VAL A 14 38.54 33.88 14.43
C VAL A 14 38.19 33.72 15.91
N THR A 15 37.22 34.50 16.36
CA THR A 15 36.58 34.27 17.67
C THR A 15 35.69 33.06 17.56
N VAL A 16 36.08 31.96 18.19
CA VAL A 16 35.26 30.77 18.39
C VAL A 16 34.20 31.12 19.44
N GLY A 17 33.07 31.59 18.98
CA GLY A 17 31.86 31.70 19.78
C GLY A 17 31.26 30.33 19.96
N SER A 18 31.36 29.77 21.16
CA SER A 18 30.65 28.56 21.56
C SER A 18 29.13 28.88 21.68
N GLY A 19 28.47 28.86 20.51
CA GLY A 19 27.02 28.89 20.47
C GLY A 19 26.50 27.48 20.66
N LEU A 20 26.01 27.17 21.87
CA LEU A 20 25.09 26.04 22.08
C LEU A 20 23.86 26.26 21.19
N LEU A 21 23.85 25.64 20.00
CA LEU A 21 22.61 25.41 19.27
C LEU A 21 21.82 24.35 20.05
N ALA A 22 20.95 24.83 20.95
CA ALA A 22 19.86 24.02 21.44
C ALA A 22 19.00 23.63 20.22
N ALA A 23 19.21 22.42 19.71
CA ALA A 23 18.26 21.80 18.80
C ALA A 23 16.93 21.69 19.54
N ARG A 24 16.05 22.66 19.33
CA ARG A 24 14.64 22.50 19.61
C ARG A 24 14.13 21.44 18.64
N LEU A 25 14.09 20.19 19.14
CA LEU A 25 13.17 19.20 18.65
C LEU A 25 11.79 19.84 18.72
N LEU A 26 11.27 20.30 17.58
CA LEU A 26 9.85 20.51 17.42
C LEU A 26 9.23 19.10 17.55
N GLU A 27 8.92 18.72 18.78
CA GLU A 27 7.86 17.78 19.01
C GLU A 27 6.58 18.41 18.45
N THR A 28 6.27 18.12 17.20
CA THR A 28 4.91 18.23 16.70
C THR A 28 4.10 17.15 17.41
N ARG A 29 3.78 17.39 18.67
CA ARG A 29 2.64 16.77 19.30
C ARG A 29 1.43 17.26 18.51
N GLY A 30 1.05 16.49 17.49
CA GLY A 30 -0.30 16.51 16.98
C GLY A 30 -1.20 16.30 18.19
N ALA A 31 -1.89 17.35 18.60
CA ALA A 31 -2.88 17.27 19.65
C ALA A 31 -3.96 16.32 19.15
N ALA A 32 -3.85 15.04 19.52
CA ALA A 32 -4.96 14.12 19.42
C ALA A 32 -6.10 14.76 20.22
N ALA A 33 -7.20 15.08 19.53
CA ALA A 33 -8.39 15.58 20.18
C ALA A 33 -8.81 14.52 21.22
N GLU A 34 -8.74 14.86 22.52
CA GLU A 34 -9.17 13.97 23.59
C GLU A 34 -10.63 13.61 23.36
N ASP A 35 -10.88 12.35 23.08
CA ASP A 35 -12.24 11.82 23.05
C ASP A 35 -12.81 11.88 24.47
N LYS A 36 -13.76 12.78 24.68
CA LYS A 36 -14.44 12.95 25.97
C LYS A 36 -15.26 11.70 26.38
N THR A 37 -15.40 10.69 25.50
CA THR A 37 -16.13 9.45 25.80
C THR A 37 -15.22 8.35 26.32
N GLY A 38 -13.89 8.48 26.21
CA GLY A 38 -12.92 7.49 26.62
C GLY A 38 -12.94 6.18 25.83
N LYS A 39 -13.74 6.11 24.75
CA LYS A 39 -13.83 4.93 23.88
C LYS A 39 -12.66 4.90 22.91
N THR A 40 -11.99 3.76 22.84
CA THR A 40 -10.90 3.51 21.91
C THR A 40 -11.23 2.34 20.97
N ILE A 41 -10.59 2.33 19.82
CA ILE A 41 -10.68 1.26 18.81
C ILE A 41 -9.28 0.68 18.64
N GLU A 42 -9.14 -0.63 18.73
CA GLU A 42 -7.92 -1.32 18.31
C GLU A 42 -7.93 -1.46 16.78
N VAL A 43 -6.84 -1.05 16.16
CA VAL A 43 -6.58 -1.22 14.73
C VAL A 43 -5.42 -2.18 14.57
N THR A 44 -5.62 -3.24 13.77
CA THR A 44 -4.63 -4.30 13.54
C THR A 44 -4.16 -4.26 12.10
N LEU A 45 -2.86 -4.22 11.86
CA LEU A 45 -2.26 -4.30 10.53
C LEU A 45 -2.44 -5.70 9.91
N CYS A 46 -2.28 -5.82 8.59
CA CYS A 46 -2.46 -7.07 7.85
C CYS A 46 -1.52 -8.22 8.26
N ASP A 47 -0.46 -7.95 9.01
CA ASP A 47 0.42 -8.95 9.60
C ASP A 47 -0.19 -9.68 10.82
N ASN A 48 -1.35 -9.22 11.29
CA ASN A 48 -2.03 -9.69 12.51
C ASN A 48 -1.22 -9.57 13.82
N GLN A 49 -0.13 -8.82 13.80
CA GLN A 49 0.78 -8.65 14.95
C GLN A 49 0.88 -7.19 15.35
N THR A 50 1.06 -6.31 14.36
CA THR A 50 1.18 -4.87 14.58
C THR A 50 -0.19 -4.27 14.88
N LYS A 51 -0.31 -3.64 16.06
CA LYS A 51 -1.56 -3.08 16.55
C LYS A 51 -1.36 -1.70 17.10
N THR A 52 -2.35 -0.84 16.93
CA THR A 52 -2.41 0.45 17.56
C THR A 52 -3.81 0.72 18.10
N THR A 53 -3.92 1.61 19.09
CA THR A 53 -5.21 2.01 19.66
C THR A 53 -5.45 3.46 19.32
N VAL A 54 -6.59 3.77 18.76
CA VAL A 54 -7.00 5.12 18.39
C VAL A 54 -8.30 5.51 19.11
N PRO A 55 -8.56 6.81 19.39
CA PRO A 55 -9.85 7.24 19.86
C PRO A 55 -10.97 6.87 18.87
N ALA A 56 -12.15 6.51 19.37
CA ALA A 56 -13.29 6.16 18.51
C ALA A 56 -13.75 7.32 17.60
N THR A 57 -13.33 8.52 17.90
CA THR A 57 -13.57 9.75 17.12
C THR A 57 -12.48 10.06 16.11
N ALA A 58 -11.35 9.32 16.12
CA ALA A 58 -10.26 9.52 15.17
C ALA A 58 -10.62 9.03 13.75
N GLY A 59 -9.88 9.52 12.77
CA GLY A 59 -10.00 9.08 11.38
C GLY A 59 -11.27 9.59 10.69
N LYS A 60 -11.58 10.85 10.86
CA LYS A 60 -12.70 11.52 10.15
C LYS A 60 -12.28 12.10 8.81
N THR A 61 -11.00 12.34 8.62
CA THR A 61 -10.44 12.84 7.35
C THR A 61 -9.41 11.86 6.81
N ARG A 62 -9.07 12.02 5.52
CA ARG A 62 -8.02 11.21 4.88
C ARG A 62 -6.66 11.42 5.56
N GLU A 63 -6.37 12.63 5.98
CA GLU A 63 -5.12 13.00 6.66
C GLU A 63 -5.00 12.30 8.03
N GLU A 64 -6.09 12.25 8.79
CA GLU A 64 -6.13 11.50 10.06
C GLU A 64 -5.99 9.99 9.83
N GLY A 65 -6.66 9.46 8.80
CA GLY A 65 -6.50 8.06 8.38
C GLY A 65 -5.05 7.73 7.98
N GLN A 66 -4.39 8.64 7.25
CA GLN A 66 -2.98 8.49 6.89
C GLN A 66 -2.07 8.45 8.13
N GLN A 67 -2.31 9.30 9.13
CA GLN A 67 -1.53 9.29 10.37
C GLN A 67 -1.66 7.96 11.13
N ILE A 68 -2.86 7.35 11.13
CA ILE A 68 -3.09 6.03 11.74
C ILE A 68 -2.30 4.95 10.97
N ALA A 69 -2.36 4.99 9.64
CA ALA A 69 -1.63 4.05 8.78
C ALA A 69 -0.11 4.21 8.94
N ASP A 70 0.40 5.45 8.97
CA ASP A 70 1.82 5.73 9.15
C ASP A 70 2.33 5.24 10.52
N ALA A 71 1.52 5.37 11.57
CA ALA A 71 1.85 4.85 12.91
C ALA A 71 1.96 3.32 12.90
N LEU A 72 1.02 2.63 12.25
CA LEU A 72 1.07 1.18 12.08
C LEU A 72 2.29 0.73 11.27
N MET A 73 2.55 1.39 10.13
CA MET A 73 3.70 1.06 9.28
C MET A 73 5.04 1.33 9.97
N SER A 74 5.11 2.40 10.78
CA SER A 74 6.32 2.70 11.57
C SER A 74 6.58 1.64 12.64
N GLN A 75 5.54 1.14 13.32
CA GLN A 75 5.67 0.04 14.27
C GLN A 75 6.09 -1.26 13.57
N TRP A 76 5.49 -1.55 12.41
CA TRP A 76 5.88 -2.71 11.61
C TRP A 76 7.35 -2.63 11.20
N GLN A 77 7.81 -1.47 10.72
CA GLN A 77 9.20 -1.26 10.30
C GLN A 77 10.17 -1.43 11.47
N GLN A 78 9.82 -0.97 12.68
CA GLN A 78 10.64 -1.19 13.89
C GLN A 78 10.78 -2.67 14.24
N SER A 79 9.73 -3.45 14.02
CA SER A 79 9.73 -4.91 14.23
C SER A 79 10.41 -5.69 13.09
N ASN A 80 10.62 -5.04 11.95
CA ASN A 80 11.20 -5.63 10.75
C ASN A 80 12.30 -4.71 10.17
N PRO A 81 13.38 -4.42 10.91
CA PRO A 81 14.36 -3.38 10.53
C PRO A 81 15.13 -3.71 9.25
N ASP A 82 15.26 -5.00 8.93
CA ASP A 82 16.00 -5.49 7.77
C ASP A 82 15.11 -5.58 6.50
N ARG A 83 13.85 -5.14 6.59
CA ARG A 83 12.89 -5.21 5.49
C ARG A 83 12.65 -3.82 4.90
N ASP A 84 13.01 -3.64 3.65
CA ASP A 84 12.57 -2.50 2.84
C ASP A 84 11.62 -2.98 1.75
N TRP A 85 10.34 -3.10 2.10
CA TRP A 85 9.33 -3.62 1.18
C TRP A 85 9.14 -2.73 -0.06
N ILE A 86 9.44 -1.43 0.01
CA ILE A 86 9.41 -0.54 -1.16
C ILE A 86 10.53 -0.91 -2.14
N ALA A 87 11.75 -1.12 -1.63
CA ALA A 87 12.87 -1.58 -2.44
C ALA A 87 12.63 -3.00 -2.97
N GLU A 88 12.13 -3.90 -2.13
CA GLU A 88 11.78 -5.27 -2.52
C GLU A 88 10.74 -5.28 -3.66
N GLU A 89 9.74 -4.42 -3.61
CA GLU A 89 8.75 -4.30 -4.69
C GLU A 89 9.33 -3.68 -5.95
N ARG A 90 10.18 -2.65 -5.85
CA ARG A 90 10.85 -2.07 -7.01
C ARG A 90 11.70 -3.10 -7.75
N GLU A 91 12.45 -3.93 -7.04
CA GLU A 91 13.26 -4.99 -7.62
C GLU A 91 12.39 -6.05 -8.33
N LYS A 92 11.23 -6.37 -7.75
CA LYS A 92 10.28 -7.32 -8.35
C LYS A 92 9.52 -6.72 -9.54
N HIS A 93 9.35 -5.40 -9.58
CA HIS A 93 8.69 -4.67 -10.66
C HIS A 93 9.59 -4.32 -11.85
N GLU A 94 10.79 -4.89 -11.94
CA GLU A 94 11.45 -4.89 -13.23
C GLU A 94 10.46 -5.45 -14.27
N LEU A 95 10.13 -4.61 -15.25
CA LEU A 95 9.23 -4.93 -16.33
C LEU A 95 9.77 -6.16 -17.07
N LYS A 96 9.37 -7.35 -16.62
CA LYS A 96 9.57 -8.58 -17.36
C LYS A 96 8.45 -8.68 -18.37
N ASP A 97 8.77 -9.15 -19.56
CA ASP A 97 7.75 -9.48 -20.53
C ASP A 97 6.69 -10.39 -19.87
N PRO A 98 5.39 -10.13 -20.10
CA PRO A 98 4.34 -10.97 -19.54
C PRO A 98 4.60 -12.42 -19.92
N ALA A 99 4.51 -13.32 -18.92
CA ALA A 99 4.58 -14.74 -19.22
C ALA A 99 3.56 -15.07 -20.32
N ASP A 100 4.01 -15.67 -21.40
CA ASP A 100 3.11 -16.09 -22.48
C ASP A 100 2.25 -17.28 -22.01
N ASN A 101 1.13 -16.95 -21.38
CA ASN A 101 0.11 -17.92 -20.98
C ASN A 101 -0.80 -18.35 -22.12
N SER A 102 -0.55 -17.91 -23.37
CA SER A 102 -1.38 -18.24 -24.52
C SER A 102 -1.45 -19.74 -24.80
N LYS A 103 -0.44 -20.50 -24.36
CA LYS A 103 -0.42 -21.97 -24.43
C LYS A 103 -1.31 -22.65 -23.40
N MET A 104 -1.58 -22.00 -22.26
CA MET A 104 -2.47 -22.53 -21.22
C MET A 104 -3.95 -22.32 -21.58
N ILE A 105 -4.24 -21.22 -22.28
CA ILE A 105 -5.55 -20.97 -22.88
C ILE A 105 -5.47 -21.62 -24.27
N GLY A 106 -5.80 -22.93 -24.33
CA GLY A 106 -5.64 -23.74 -25.53
C GLY A 106 -6.15 -23.02 -26.76
N ARG A 107 -5.24 -22.61 -27.65
CA ARG A 107 -5.61 -22.09 -28.95
C ARG A 107 -6.40 -23.16 -29.68
N GLY A 108 -7.72 -23.03 -29.66
CA GLY A 108 -8.60 -23.68 -30.62
C GLY A 108 -8.94 -25.14 -30.41
N GLN A 109 -8.34 -25.86 -29.48
CA GLN A 109 -8.75 -27.22 -29.17
C GLN A 109 -9.72 -27.24 -28.01
N GLY A 110 -10.99 -27.49 -28.29
CA GLY A 110 -12.05 -27.60 -27.29
C GLY A 110 -12.74 -26.27 -26.91
N GLN A 111 -12.52 -25.20 -27.64
CA GLN A 111 -13.29 -23.98 -27.44
C GLN A 111 -14.73 -24.17 -27.90
N THR A 112 -15.64 -24.23 -26.94
CA THR A 112 -17.08 -24.25 -27.16
C THR A 112 -17.66 -22.87 -27.53
N TYR A 113 -16.85 -21.81 -27.51
CA TYR A 113 -17.34 -20.43 -27.58
C TYR A 113 -17.08 -19.71 -28.92
N GLY A 114 -16.79 -20.46 -29.97
CA GLY A 114 -16.58 -19.88 -31.31
C GLY A 114 -15.25 -19.11 -31.45
N GLN A 115 -15.09 -18.42 -32.57
CA GLN A 115 -13.89 -17.63 -32.84
C GLN A 115 -13.97 -16.28 -32.11
N ILE A 116 -12.91 -15.92 -31.40
CA ILE A 116 -12.76 -14.61 -30.80
C ILE A 116 -12.46 -13.61 -31.91
N SER A 117 -13.34 -12.63 -32.08
CA SER A 117 -13.14 -11.55 -33.04
C SER A 117 -12.31 -10.40 -32.45
N GLN A 118 -11.73 -9.57 -33.33
CA GLN A 118 -11.04 -8.36 -32.89
C GLN A 118 -11.95 -7.45 -32.04
N ARG A 119 -13.24 -7.38 -32.36
CA ARG A 119 -14.25 -6.65 -31.60
C ARG A 119 -14.41 -7.18 -30.18
N ASP A 120 -14.33 -8.49 -29.98
CA ASP A 120 -14.41 -9.11 -28.65
C ASP A 120 -13.18 -8.75 -27.83
N VAL A 121 -11.99 -8.77 -28.42
CA VAL A 121 -10.74 -8.37 -27.77
C VAL A 121 -10.80 -6.90 -27.33
N GLU A 122 -11.27 -6.01 -28.20
CA GLU A 122 -11.44 -4.59 -27.88
C GLU A 122 -12.46 -4.35 -26.76
N LYS A 123 -13.57 -5.07 -26.80
CA LYS A 123 -14.60 -5.02 -25.74
C LYS A 123 -14.03 -5.49 -24.40
N TRP A 124 -13.37 -6.63 -24.36
CA TRP A 124 -12.77 -7.15 -23.15
C TRP A 124 -11.71 -6.23 -22.57
N SER A 125 -10.83 -5.68 -23.42
CA SER A 125 -9.82 -4.73 -23.00
C SER A 125 -10.46 -3.51 -22.34
N ARG A 126 -11.48 -2.92 -22.96
CA ARG A 126 -12.21 -1.77 -22.43
C ARG A 126 -12.87 -2.07 -21.10
N GLU A 127 -13.57 -3.20 -20.98
CA GLU A 127 -14.27 -3.61 -19.76
C GLU A 127 -13.29 -3.93 -18.63
N SER A 128 -12.16 -4.57 -18.94
CA SER A 128 -11.11 -4.87 -17.96
C SER A 128 -10.45 -3.58 -17.43
N ILE A 129 -10.16 -2.63 -18.31
CA ILE A 129 -9.59 -1.33 -17.92
C ILE A 129 -10.61 -0.57 -17.08
N ALA A 130 -11.87 -0.52 -17.47
CA ALA A 130 -12.91 0.17 -16.70
C ALA A 130 -13.07 -0.43 -15.30
N MET A 131 -13.05 -1.76 -15.18
CA MET A 131 -13.13 -2.44 -13.90
C MET A 131 -11.91 -2.15 -13.02
N ALA A 132 -10.70 -2.22 -13.56
CA ALA A 132 -9.47 -1.89 -12.83
C ALA A 132 -9.44 -0.41 -12.41
N THR A 133 -9.91 0.52 -13.28
CA THR A 133 -10.03 1.94 -12.94
C THR A 133 -11.00 2.16 -11.77
N ARG A 134 -12.16 1.47 -11.80
CA ARG A 134 -13.09 1.52 -10.67
C ARG A 134 -12.46 0.95 -9.40
N GLY A 135 -11.70 -0.13 -9.52
CA GLY A 135 -10.95 -0.74 -8.42
C GLY A 135 -9.93 0.21 -7.80
N SER A 136 -9.22 0.97 -8.63
CA SER A 136 -8.31 2.02 -8.16
C SER A 136 -9.05 3.07 -7.32
N GLN A 137 -10.23 3.53 -7.76
CA GLN A 137 -11.03 4.49 -6.99
C GLN A 137 -11.42 3.96 -5.62
N VAL A 138 -11.89 2.71 -5.54
CA VAL A 138 -12.26 2.05 -4.27
C VAL A 138 -11.03 1.85 -3.39
N PHE A 139 -9.90 1.43 -3.97
CA PHE A 139 -8.66 1.15 -3.26
C PHE A 139 -8.08 2.40 -2.56
N HIS A 140 -8.26 3.58 -3.16
CA HIS A 140 -7.77 4.86 -2.65
C HIS A 140 -8.81 5.65 -1.83
N SER A 141 -9.93 5.04 -1.46
CA SER A 141 -11.01 5.73 -0.76
C SER A 141 -11.49 4.96 0.48
N GLY A 142 -11.23 5.51 1.65
CA GLY A 142 -11.78 4.98 2.90
C GLY A 142 -13.31 5.00 2.91
N ASP A 143 -13.93 6.04 2.34
CA ASP A 143 -15.40 6.17 2.27
C ASP A 143 -16.04 5.07 1.42
N GLU A 144 -15.44 4.77 0.27
CA GLU A 144 -15.92 3.67 -0.59
C GLU A 144 -15.83 2.31 0.10
N LEU A 145 -14.85 2.12 0.99
CA LEU A 145 -14.67 0.93 1.81
C LEU A 145 -15.53 0.93 3.08
N GLY A 146 -16.24 2.02 3.36
CA GLY A 146 -17.01 2.18 4.59
C GLY A 146 -16.15 2.28 5.85
N SER A 147 -14.93 2.80 5.71
CA SER A 147 -13.99 2.95 6.83
C SER A 147 -14.54 3.89 7.90
N THR A 148 -14.50 3.46 9.14
CA THR A 148 -14.90 4.30 10.29
C THR A 148 -13.79 5.21 10.79
N ILE A 149 -12.56 5.01 10.28
CA ILE A 149 -11.35 5.73 10.69
C ILE A 149 -10.60 6.36 9.50
N ALA A 150 -11.29 6.49 8.35
CA ALA A 150 -10.81 7.07 7.10
C ALA A 150 -9.53 6.43 6.52
N VAL A 151 -9.17 5.21 6.94
CA VAL A 151 -8.06 4.45 6.35
C VAL A 151 -8.51 3.81 5.05
N SER A 152 -7.65 3.85 4.03
CA SER A 152 -7.83 3.18 2.74
C SER A 152 -6.67 2.22 2.44
N CYS A 153 -6.84 1.34 1.46
CA CYS A 153 -5.85 0.31 1.16
C CYS A 153 -4.49 0.89 0.71
N ASP A 154 -4.51 1.99 -0.05
CA ASP A 154 -3.31 2.63 -0.60
C ASP A 154 -2.41 3.27 0.46
N MET A 155 -2.92 3.56 1.64
CA MET A 155 -2.14 4.14 2.72
C MET A 155 -1.07 3.18 3.25
N CYS A 156 -1.33 1.86 3.19
CA CYS A 156 -0.37 0.81 3.53
C CYS A 156 0.21 0.10 2.30
N HIS A 157 -0.51 0.11 1.18
CA HIS A 157 -0.14 -0.56 -0.05
C HIS A 157 -0.16 0.40 -1.25
N PRO A 158 0.74 1.39 -1.32
CA PRO A 158 0.76 2.33 -2.44
C PRO A 158 0.76 1.60 -3.79
N HIS A 159 -0.18 1.94 -4.67
CA HIS A 159 -0.33 1.28 -5.96
C HIS A 159 -0.43 -0.25 -5.89
N ALA A 160 -1.10 -0.78 -4.86
CA ALA A 160 -1.21 -2.20 -4.56
C ALA A 160 0.13 -2.94 -4.34
N ALA A 161 1.20 -2.22 -4.01
CA ALA A 161 2.48 -2.81 -3.64
C ALA A 161 2.33 -3.77 -2.46
N ASN A 162 3.17 -4.81 -2.44
CA ASN A 162 3.19 -5.85 -1.39
C ASN A 162 1.87 -6.62 -1.18
N THR A 163 1.00 -6.68 -2.18
CA THR A 163 -0.26 -7.46 -2.11
C THR A 163 -0.11 -8.89 -2.57
N HIS A 164 0.85 -9.17 -3.45
CA HIS A 164 1.21 -10.49 -3.97
C HIS A 164 0.03 -11.36 -4.44
N PRO A 165 -0.86 -10.84 -5.31
CA PRO A 165 -2.01 -11.60 -5.78
C PRO A 165 -1.63 -12.87 -6.56
N GLU A 166 -0.44 -12.90 -7.15
CA GLU A 166 0.13 -14.03 -7.88
C GLU A 166 0.35 -15.28 -7.02
N THR A 167 0.40 -15.12 -5.69
CA THR A 167 0.63 -16.21 -4.75
C THR A 167 -0.64 -16.92 -4.28
N TYR A 168 -1.81 -16.34 -4.55
CA TYR A 168 -3.09 -16.93 -4.14
C TYR A 168 -3.56 -18.02 -5.13
N PRO A 169 -4.23 -19.09 -4.62
CA PRO A 169 -4.58 -19.36 -3.22
C PRO A 169 -3.36 -19.76 -2.37
N LYS A 170 -3.31 -19.30 -1.12
CA LYS A 170 -2.25 -19.67 -0.16
C LYS A 170 -2.79 -19.76 1.28
N PHE A 171 -2.04 -20.45 2.16
CA PHE A 171 -2.37 -20.43 3.58
C PHE A 171 -2.11 -19.04 4.16
N GLN A 172 -3.13 -18.50 4.82
CA GLN A 172 -3.06 -17.21 5.52
C GLN A 172 -3.16 -17.43 7.02
N PRO A 173 -2.09 -17.17 7.78
CA PRO A 173 -2.09 -17.37 9.23
C PRO A 173 -3.19 -16.59 9.95
N GLN A 174 -3.52 -15.39 9.48
CA GLN A 174 -4.56 -14.54 10.03
C GLN A 174 -5.96 -15.20 9.96
N LEU A 175 -6.16 -16.00 8.91
CA LEU A 175 -7.42 -16.69 8.65
C LEU A 175 -7.39 -18.17 9.12
N GLY A 176 -6.20 -18.72 9.42
CA GLY A 176 -6.04 -20.12 9.82
C GLY A 176 -6.42 -21.13 8.72
N ARG A 177 -6.48 -20.71 7.46
CA ARG A 177 -6.92 -21.53 6.32
C ARG A 177 -6.27 -21.12 5.01
N VAL A 178 -6.38 -21.99 4.01
CA VAL A 178 -6.09 -21.59 2.63
C VAL A 178 -7.14 -20.58 2.19
N ALA A 179 -6.67 -19.42 1.74
CA ALA A 179 -7.50 -18.28 1.39
C ALA A 179 -7.32 -17.90 -0.07
N LEU A 180 -8.36 -17.29 -0.63
CA LEU A 180 -8.32 -16.55 -1.89
C LEU A 180 -7.90 -15.10 -1.61
N LEU A 181 -7.52 -14.38 -2.67
CA LEU A 181 -7.18 -12.95 -2.54
C LEU A 181 -8.32 -12.16 -1.87
N ARG A 182 -9.57 -12.38 -2.27
CA ARG A 182 -10.75 -11.70 -1.69
C ARG A 182 -10.95 -11.95 -0.20
N ASP A 183 -10.57 -13.12 0.29
CA ASP A 183 -10.65 -13.41 1.73
C ASP A 183 -9.68 -12.51 2.52
N MET A 184 -8.49 -12.31 1.97
CA MET A 184 -7.51 -11.41 2.58
C MET A 184 -7.89 -9.94 2.43
N ILE A 185 -8.45 -9.54 1.29
CA ILE A 185 -9.01 -8.19 1.10
C ILE A 185 -10.06 -7.92 2.18
N ASN A 186 -11.00 -8.83 2.41
CA ASN A 186 -12.02 -8.68 3.44
C ASN A 186 -11.42 -8.62 4.84
N TRP A 187 -10.42 -9.44 5.13
CA TRP A 187 -9.72 -9.36 6.41
C TRP A 187 -9.11 -7.96 6.63
N CYS A 188 -8.47 -7.40 5.60
CA CYS A 188 -7.89 -6.05 5.66
C CYS A 188 -8.97 -4.95 5.78
N ILE A 189 -10.10 -5.10 5.09
CA ILE A 189 -11.24 -4.16 5.22
C ILE A 189 -11.75 -4.15 6.67
N GLU A 190 -11.89 -5.30 7.28
CA GLU A 190 -12.41 -5.41 8.66
C GLU A 190 -11.42 -4.90 9.71
N HIS A 191 -10.14 -5.18 9.56
CA HIS A 191 -9.15 -4.94 10.62
C HIS A 191 -8.44 -3.59 10.48
N PRO A 192 -7.53 -3.34 9.50
CA PRO A 192 -6.87 -2.04 9.42
C PRO A 192 -7.79 -0.93 8.90
N VAL A 193 -8.69 -1.23 7.95
CA VAL A 193 -9.58 -0.22 7.34
C VAL A 193 -10.79 0.07 8.24
N ARG A 194 -11.24 -0.89 9.06
CA ARG A 194 -12.40 -0.77 9.95
C ARG A 194 -13.70 -0.51 9.19
N GLY A 195 -13.85 -1.16 8.04
CA GLY A 195 -15.04 -1.17 7.21
C GLY A 195 -15.78 -2.52 7.25
N PRO A 196 -16.98 -2.62 6.67
CA PRO A 196 -17.73 -3.86 6.56
C PRO A 196 -17.14 -4.75 5.46
N GLN A 197 -17.17 -6.07 5.66
CA GLN A 197 -16.81 -7.02 4.61
C GLN A 197 -17.70 -6.87 3.38
N LEU A 198 -17.14 -7.11 2.22
CA LEU A 198 -17.84 -7.10 0.92
C LEU A 198 -18.21 -8.55 0.53
N ALA A 199 -19.39 -8.74 -0.06
CA ALA A 199 -19.75 -10.02 -0.65
C ALA A 199 -18.82 -10.38 -1.81
N ALA A 200 -18.65 -11.67 -2.09
CA ALA A 200 -17.74 -12.13 -3.14
C ALA A 200 -18.14 -11.65 -4.56
N ASP A 201 -19.42 -11.39 -4.78
CA ASP A 201 -19.99 -10.87 -6.02
C ASP A 201 -20.23 -9.35 -5.99
N ASP A 202 -19.89 -8.68 -4.89
CA ASP A 202 -20.00 -7.23 -4.77
C ASP A 202 -19.18 -6.55 -5.88
N PRO A 203 -19.75 -5.59 -6.60
CA PRO A 203 -19.04 -4.85 -7.65
C PRO A 203 -17.73 -4.19 -7.17
N LYS A 204 -17.66 -3.74 -5.91
CA LYS A 204 -16.46 -3.17 -5.32
C LYS A 204 -15.39 -4.24 -5.09
N MET A 205 -15.75 -5.43 -4.59
CA MET A 205 -14.82 -6.55 -4.41
C MET A 205 -14.21 -6.96 -5.76
N ARG A 206 -15.06 -7.14 -6.77
CA ARG A 206 -14.61 -7.51 -8.11
C ARG A 206 -13.68 -6.44 -8.73
N ALA A 207 -13.99 -5.17 -8.50
CA ALA A 207 -13.19 -4.06 -8.97
C ALA A 207 -11.82 -3.99 -8.25
N LEU A 208 -11.80 -4.19 -6.91
CA LEU A 208 -10.57 -4.27 -6.12
C LEU A 208 -9.65 -5.39 -6.61
N GLU A 209 -10.19 -6.61 -6.79
CA GLU A 209 -9.42 -7.73 -7.35
C GLU A 209 -8.85 -7.37 -8.73
N ALA A 210 -9.67 -6.79 -9.62
CA ALA A 210 -9.23 -6.40 -10.96
C ALA A 210 -8.09 -5.36 -10.92
N TYR A 211 -8.17 -4.38 -10.04
CA TYR A 211 -7.10 -3.40 -9.86
C TYR A 211 -5.81 -4.02 -9.34
N ILE A 212 -5.89 -4.82 -8.29
CA ILE A 212 -4.73 -5.48 -7.68
C ILE A 212 -4.05 -6.41 -8.69
N TYR A 213 -4.82 -7.22 -9.44
CA TYR A 213 -4.27 -8.06 -10.50
C TYR A 213 -3.66 -7.24 -11.64
N ALA A 214 -4.27 -6.11 -12.02
CA ALA A 214 -3.73 -5.24 -13.06
C ALA A 214 -2.36 -4.66 -12.70
N GLN A 215 -2.13 -4.34 -11.41
CA GLN A 215 -0.84 -3.86 -10.92
C GLN A 215 0.26 -4.94 -10.95
N ARG A 216 -0.11 -6.21 -11.04
CA ARG A 216 0.80 -7.36 -11.09
C ARG A 216 0.83 -8.04 -12.45
N LYS A 217 0.31 -7.38 -13.49
CA LYS A 217 0.31 -7.91 -14.85
C LYS A 217 1.72 -8.27 -15.30
N GLY A 218 1.87 -9.50 -15.81
CA GLY A 218 3.16 -10.04 -16.23
C GLY A 218 3.97 -10.73 -15.14
N THR A 219 3.57 -10.67 -13.89
CA THR A 219 4.19 -11.48 -12.82
C THR A 219 3.76 -12.93 -12.96
N PRO A 220 4.69 -13.92 -13.00
CA PRO A 220 4.35 -15.33 -13.04
C PRO A 220 3.52 -15.75 -11.82
N LEU A 221 2.59 -16.67 -12.02
CA LEU A 221 1.82 -17.27 -10.93
C LEU A 221 2.75 -18.13 -10.05
N ASP A 222 2.61 -17.98 -8.74
CA ASP A 222 3.43 -18.67 -7.75
C ASP A 222 2.56 -19.09 -6.55
N TYR A 223 1.64 -20.00 -6.82
CA TYR A 223 0.63 -20.43 -5.85
C TYR A 223 1.25 -21.07 -4.59
N GLY A 224 0.66 -20.76 -3.46
CA GLY A 224 1.05 -21.31 -2.18
C GLY A 224 2.36 -20.79 -1.60
N ARG A 225 3.01 -19.82 -2.22
CA ARG A 225 4.18 -19.16 -1.66
C ARG A 225 3.81 -18.43 -0.35
N ARG A 226 4.64 -18.63 0.65
CA ARG A 226 4.52 -18.02 1.98
C ARG A 226 5.27 -16.71 2.04
#